data_6094072900416fa55faae7de29ac3150
#
_entry.id   6094072900416fa55faae7de29ac3150
#
_cell.length_a   1.000
_cell.length_b   1.000
_cell.length_c   1.000
_cell.angle_alpha   90.00
_cell.angle_beta   90.00
_cell.angle_gamma   90.00
#
_symmetry.space_group_name_H-M   'P 1'
#
loop_
_entity.id
_entity.type
_entity.pdbx_description
1 polymer ?
#
loop_
_entity_poly.entity_id
_entity_poly.type
_entity_poly.pdbx_seq_one_letter_code
_entity_poly.pdbx_strand_id
1 'polypeptide(L)'
;MSKMSDLDIDQQNADKAKRGKRARNKGNAFEREVAEKIGGARVGQFGGKVDVMSDWIAIQCKVGNGSYSERYDGWLRSVKGNSSQISALVVGDAPGPGTKRRSMIILDFEDFIDLLDTSS
;
A
#
# COMPACT_ATOMS: atom_id res chain seq x y z
N MET A 1 40.10 13.60 9.61
CA MET A 1 39.04 12.58 9.41
C MET A 1 39.51 11.26 9.98
N SER A 2 38.78 10.71 10.92
CA SER A 2 39.05 9.37 11.41
C SER A 2 38.49 8.35 10.41
N LYS A 3 39.32 7.35 10.07
CA LYS A 3 38.83 6.22 9.27
C LYS A 3 37.93 5.33 10.14
N MET A 4 36.85 4.86 9.59
CA MET A 4 36.03 3.85 10.26
C MET A 4 36.84 2.58 10.46
N SER A 5 36.73 2.00 11.65
CA SER A 5 37.35 0.69 11.92
C SER A 5 36.59 -0.42 11.19
N ASP A 6 37.24 -1.58 10.98
CA ASP A 6 36.60 -2.76 10.39
C ASP A 6 35.38 -3.21 11.22
N LEU A 7 35.46 -3.09 12.57
CA LEU A 7 34.33 -3.40 13.46
C LEU A 7 33.15 -2.50 13.22
N ASP A 8 33.34 -1.22 12.94
CA ASP A 8 32.26 -0.27 12.66
C ASP A 8 31.58 -0.60 11.33
N ILE A 9 32.36 -1.00 10.32
CA ILE A 9 31.83 -1.40 9.02
C ILE A 9 31.00 -2.69 9.17
N ASP A 10 31.46 -3.68 9.90
CA ASP A 10 30.74 -4.93 10.15
C ASP A 10 29.44 -4.68 10.90
N GLN A 11 29.44 -3.78 11.88
CA GLN A 11 28.23 -3.42 12.63
C GLN A 11 27.22 -2.71 11.73
N GLN A 12 27.67 -1.82 10.86
CA GLN A 12 26.78 -1.14 9.91
C GLN A 12 26.14 -2.14 8.93
N ASN A 13 26.92 -3.11 8.46
CA ASN A 13 26.40 -4.14 7.55
C ASN A 13 25.36 -5.02 8.25
N ALA A 14 25.60 -5.39 9.51
CA ALA A 14 24.65 -6.16 10.32
C ALA A 14 23.34 -5.38 10.53
N ASP A 15 23.42 -4.08 10.81
CA ASP A 15 22.26 -3.23 11.02
C ASP A 15 21.44 -3.07 9.74
N LYS A 16 22.10 -2.95 8.58
CA LYS A 16 21.43 -2.91 7.28
C LYS A 16 20.69 -4.20 6.99
N ALA A 17 21.30 -5.35 7.29
CA ALA A 17 20.68 -6.66 7.09
C ALA A 17 19.44 -6.84 7.96
N LYS A 18 19.48 -6.42 9.22
CA LYS A 18 18.34 -6.47 10.13
C LYS A 18 17.19 -5.58 9.65
N ARG A 19 17.48 -4.36 9.19
CA ARG A 19 16.47 -3.44 8.66
C ARG A 19 15.80 -4.00 7.41
N GLY A 20 16.58 -4.59 6.51
CA GLY A 20 16.05 -5.21 5.30
C GLY A 20 15.13 -6.38 5.61
N LYS A 21 15.49 -7.23 6.60
CA LYS A 21 14.66 -8.35 7.03
C LYS A 21 13.33 -7.86 7.62
N ARG A 22 13.36 -6.83 8.48
CA ARG A 22 12.14 -6.26 9.06
C ARG A 22 11.22 -5.69 7.98
N ALA A 23 11.77 -5.01 6.99
CA ALA A 23 10.99 -4.46 5.89
C ALA A 23 10.31 -5.57 5.08
N ARG A 24 11.03 -6.65 4.76
CA ARG A 24 10.47 -7.80 4.06
C ARG A 24 9.36 -8.47 4.88
N ASN A 25 9.56 -8.64 6.19
CA ASN A 25 8.58 -9.26 7.06
C ASN A 25 7.31 -8.44 7.15
N LYS A 26 7.40 -7.11 7.22
CA LYS A 26 6.24 -6.20 7.21
C LYS A 26 5.49 -6.31 5.89
N GLY A 27 6.21 -6.31 4.77
CA GLY A 27 5.60 -6.45 3.45
C GLY A 27 4.87 -7.78 3.30
N ASN A 28 5.49 -8.88 3.71
CA ASN A 28 4.90 -10.21 3.65
C ASN A 28 3.66 -10.33 4.55
N ALA A 29 3.70 -9.76 5.75
CA ALA A 29 2.56 -9.76 6.65
C ALA A 29 1.39 -8.97 6.06
N PHE A 30 1.66 -7.82 5.48
CA PHE A 30 0.63 -6.99 4.84
C PHE A 30 0.01 -7.71 3.64
N GLU A 31 0.82 -8.34 2.80
CA GLU A 31 0.32 -9.11 1.65
C GLU A 31 -0.61 -10.24 2.10
N ARG A 32 -0.27 -10.96 3.17
CA ARG A 32 -1.12 -12.02 3.72
C ARG A 32 -2.46 -11.47 4.21
N GLU A 33 -2.42 -10.34 4.91
CA GLU A 33 -3.63 -9.68 5.38
C GLU A 33 -4.54 -9.28 4.23
N VAL A 34 -3.98 -8.66 3.19
CA VAL A 34 -4.74 -8.26 2.01
C VAL A 34 -5.33 -9.48 1.29
N ALA A 35 -4.53 -10.53 1.11
CA ALA A 35 -5.01 -11.76 0.46
C ALA A 35 -6.19 -12.37 1.21
N GLU A 36 -6.11 -12.44 2.53
CA GLU A 36 -7.18 -12.98 3.36
C GLU A 36 -8.46 -12.15 3.23
N LYS A 37 -8.34 -10.83 3.36
CA LYS A 37 -9.49 -9.94 3.31
C LYS A 37 -10.19 -9.90 1.96
N ILE A 38 -9.42 -9.99 0.87
CA ILE A 38 -9.97 -9.93 -0.48
C ILE A 38 -10.45 -11.31 -0.98
N GLY A 39 -10.11 -12.38 -0.26
CA GLY A 39 -10.41 -13.74 -0.70
C GLY A 39 -9.54 -14.19 -1.87
N GLY A 40 -8.32 -13.67 -1.95
CA GLY A 40 -7.37 -14.00 -2.99
C GLY A 40 -6.18 -14.79 -2.45
N ALA A 41 -5.16 -14.92 -3.27
CA ALA A 41 -3.94 -15.62 -2.93
C ALA A 41 -2.71 -14.73 -3.17
N ARG A 42 -1.69 -14.91 -2.33
CA ARG A 42 -0.41 -14.26 -2.56
C ARG A 42 0.25 -14.84 -3.80
N VAL A 43 0.79 -13.96 -4.63
CA VAL A 43 1.57 -14.36 -5.79
C VAL A 43 3.03 -14.46 -5.35
N GLY A 44 3.71 -15.53 -5.74
CA GLY A 44 5.11 -15.71 -5.39
C GLY A 44 6.03 -14.75 -6.13
N GLN A 45 7.32 -14.92 -5.92
CA GLN A 45 8.37 -14.04 -6.46
C GLN A 45 8.35 -13.88 -7.99
N PHE A 46 7.66 -14.75 -8.69
CA PHE A 46 7.55 -14.68 -10.15
C PHE A 46 6.34 -13.87 -10.63
N GLY A 47 5.56 -13.30 -9.71
CA GLY A 47 4.38 -12.52 -10.03
C GLY A 47 4.63 -11.10 -10.51
N GLY A 48 5.89 -10.68 -10.63
CA GLY A 48 6.24 -9.33 -11.04
C GLY A 48 5.77 -8.30 -10.03
N LYS A 49 4.98 -7.32 -10.48
CA LYS A 49 4.46 -6.26 -9.61
C LYS A 49 3.13 -6.61 -8.94
N VAL A 50 2.60 -7.80 -9.19
CA VAL A 50 1.35 -8.24 -8.57
C VAL A 50 1.70 -9.04 -7.31
N ASP A 51 1.17 -8.62 -6.18
CA ASP A 51 1.45 -9.25 -4.89
C ASP A 51 0.31 -10.15 -4.41
N VAL A 52 -0.91 -9.80 -4.74
CA VAL A 52 -2.12 -10.55 -4.39
C VAL A 52 -3.04 -10.60 -5.61
N MET A 53 -3.66 -11.74 -5.84
CA MET A 53 -4.53 -11.94 -6.98
C MET A 53 -5.77 -12.76 -6.60
N SER A 54 -6.90 -12.38 -7.15
CA SER A 54 -8.13 -13.19 -7.18
C SER A 54 -8.65 -13.23 -8.61
N ASP A 55 -9.81 -13.83 -8.83
CA ASP A 55 -10.38 -13.96 -10.18
C ASP A 55 -10.67 -12.62 -10.85
N TRP A 56 -10.91 -11.59 -10.06
CA TRP A 56 -11.38 -10.30 -10.58
C TRP A 56 -10.45 -9.12 -10.32
N ILE A 57 -9.41 -9.28 -9.48
CA ILE A 57 -8.55 -8.17 -9.10
C ILE A 57 -7.11 -8.63 -8.93
N ALA A 58 -6.18 -7.81 -9.41
CA ALA A 58 -4.76 -7.95 -9.17
C ALA A 58 -4.30 -6.74 -8.34
N ILE A 59 -3.58 -7.00 -7.26
CA ILE A 59 -3.22 -5.98 -6.28
C ILE A 59 -1.71 -5.94 -6.10
N GLN A 60 -1.14 -4.73 -6.09
CA GLN A 60 0.19 -4.49 -5.59
C GLN A 60 0.09 -3.91 -4.19
N CYS A 61 0.79 -4.50 -3.23
CA CYS A 61 0.79 -4.05 -1.85
C CYS A 61 2.04 -3.21 -1.58
N LYS A 62 1.87 -2.10 -0.91
CA LYS A 62 2.96 -1.24 -0.47
C LYS A 62 2.73 -0.86 0.97
N VAL A 63 3.74 -1.10 1.81
CA VAL A 63 3.76 -0.60 3.18
C VAL A 63 4.64 0.64 3.16
N GLY A 64 4.01 1.80 3.33
CA GLY A 64 4.72 3.06 3.33
C GLY A 64 5.00 3.55 4.74
N ASN A 65 5.96 4.45 4.85
CA ASN A 65 6.10 5.29 6.04
C ASN A 65 4.99 6.34 6.00
N GLY A 66 4.50 6.77 7.16
CA GLY A 66 3.32 7.63 7.26
C GLY A 66 3.32 8.87 6.36
N SER A 67 4.51 9.40 6.06
CA SER A 67 4.63 10.71 5.40
C SER A 67 4.00 10.78 4.00
N TYR A 68 4.06 9.73 3.18
CA TYR A 68 3.54 9.86 1.83
C TYR A 68 2.03 9.66 1.73
N SER A 69 1.44 8.96 2.67
CA SER A 69 -0.01 8.71 2.69
C SER A 69 -0.78 9.72 3.53
N GLU A 70 -0.12 10.51 4.36
CA GLU A 70 -0.76 11.44 5.30
C GLU A 70 -1.65 12.47 4.60
N ARG A 71 -1.22 12.98 3.46
CA ARG A 71 -2.00 13.97 2.71
C ARG A 71 -3.33 13.38 2.24
N TYR A 72 -3.29 12.20 1.64
CA TYR A 72 -4.49 11.52 1.15
C TYR A 72 -5.38 11.06 2.29
N ASP A 73 -4.78 10.52 3.33
CA ASP A 73 -5.51 10.11 4.53
C ASP A 73 -6.22 11.30 5.18
N GLY A 74 -5.54 12.44 5.30
CA GLY A 74 -6.14 13.65 5.84
C GLY A 74 -7.31 14.14 5.00
N TRP A 75 -7.18 14.15 3.69
CA TRP A 75 -8.27 14.53 2.80
C TRP A 75 -9.44 13.55 2.90
N LEU A 76 -9.17 12.25 2.91
CA LEU A 76 -10.22 11.24 3.01
C LEU A 76 -10.97 11.36 4.34
N ARG A 77 -10.26 11.55 5.45
CA ARG A 77 -10.88 11.71 6.78
C ARG A 77 -11.72 12.97 6.90
N SER A 78 -11.45 13.98 6.08
CA SER A 78 -12.24 15.23 6.07
C SER A 78 -13.59 15.07 5.39
N VAL A 79 -13.81 13.99 4.64
CA VAL A 79 -15.10 13.74 3.99
C VAL A 79 -16.13 13.33 5.03
N LYS A 80 -17.23 14.06 5.12
CA LYS A 80 -18.29 13.82 6.09
C LYS A 80 -19.57 13.41 5.37
N GLY A 81 -19.77 12.10 5.25
CA GLY A 81 -21.03 11.54 4.80
C GLY A 81 -21.95 11.20 5.96
N ASN A 82 -23.12 10.67 5.67
CA ASN A 82 -24.02 10.14 6.68
C ASN A 82 -23.63 8.69 7.03
N SER A 83 -24.33 8.11 8.02
CA SER A 83 -23.98 6.78 8.54
C SER A 83 -24.16 5.63 7.53
N SER A 84 -24.91 5.86 6.45
CA SER A 84 -25.12 4.83 5.41
C SER A 84 -24.18 4.98 4.23
N GLN A 85 -23.31 5.99 4.25
CA GLN A 85 -22.38 6.27 3.16
C GLN A 85 -20.95 5.93 3.55
N ILE A 86 -20.19 5.44 2.59
CA ILE A 86 -18.73 5.35 2.74
C ILE A 86 -18.13 6.66 2.23
N SER A 87 -16.98 7.03 2.78
CA SER A 87 -16.24 8.21 2.32
C SER A 87 -15.25 7.80 1.25
N ALA A 88 -15.11 8.62 0.23
CA ALA A 88 -14.18 8.37 -0.86
C ALA A 88 -13.47 9.66 -1.27
N LEU A 89 -12.25 9.51 -1.72
CA LEU A 89 -11.47 10.59 -2.31
C LEU A 89 -11.14 10.22 -3.76
N VAL A 90 -11.41 11.12 -4.68
CA VAL A 90 -10.98 10.94 -6.07
C VAL A 90 -9.90 11.97 -6.35
N VAL A 91 -8.75 11.53 -6.80
CA VAL A 91 -7.65 12.41 -7.17
C VAL A 91 -7.39 12.28 -8.67
N GLY A 92 -7.22 13.41 -9.33
CA GLY A 92 -6.95 13.44 -10.75
C GLY A 92 -5.74 14.31 -11.06
N ASP A 93 -5.06 14.00 -12.15
CA ASP A 93 -3.98 14.84 -12.61
C ASP A 93 -4.54 16.06 -13.40
N ALA A 94 -3.65 16.98 -13.74
CA ALA A 94 -4.00 18.16 -14.54
C ALA A 94 -3.16 18.13 -15.83
N PRO A 95 -3.53 17.28 -16.79
CA PRO A 95 -2.77 17.14 -18.02
C PRO A 95 -2.90 18.36 -18.92
N GLY A 96 -1.95 18.55 -19.82
CA GLY A 96 -2.04 19.58 -20.83
C GLY A 96 -3.19 19.35 -21.80
N PRO A 97 -3.50 20.36 -22.65
CA PRO A 97 -4.56 20.24 -23.64
C PRO A 97 -4.36 19.01 -24.54
N GLY A 98 -5.44 18.32 -24.85
CA GLY A 98 -5.43 17.16 -25.72
C GLY A 98 -5.04 15.85 -25.02
N THR A 99 -4.68 15.88 -23.74
CA THR A 99 -4.32 14.69 -22.98
C THR A 99 -5.46 14.33 -22.01
N LYS A 100 -5.87 13.08 -22.04
CA LYS A 100 -6.92 12.59 -21.15
C LYS A 100 -6.45 12.58 -19.70
N ARG A 101 -7.28 13.10 -18.78
CA ARG A 101 -7.00 13.06 -17.35
C ARG A 101 -7.03 11.63 -16.84
N ARG A 102 -6.08 11.29 -15.97
CA ARG A 102 -6.11 10.05 -15.19
C ARG A 102 -6.60 10.39 -13.78
N SER A 103 -7.42 9.52 -13.24
CA SER A 103 -7.96 9.70 -11.89
C SER A 103 -7.91 8.37 -11.15
N MET A 104 -7.78 8.46 -9.84
CA MET A 104 -7.78 7.30 -8.95
C MET A 104 -8.76 7.55 -7.83
N ILE A 105 -9.41 6.49 -7.37
CA ILE A 105 -10.26 6.56 -6.18
C ILE A 105 -9.49 5.99 -4.99
N ILE A 106 -9.61 6.65 -3.85
CA ILE A 106 -9.00 6.25 -2.58
C ILE A 106 -10.13 6.01 -1.58
N LEU A 107 -10.15 4.81 -1.03
CA LEU A 107 -11.12 4.38 -0.04
C LEU A 107 -10.37 3.80 1.15
N ASP A 108 -11.00 3.81 2.32
CA ASP A 108 -10.56 2.96 3.41
C ASP A 108 -10.73 1.50 2.98
N PHE A 109 -9.70 0.68 3.23
CA PHE A 109 -9.71 -0.71 2.75
C PHE A 109 -10.85 -1.53 3.39
N GLU A 110 -11.11 -1.33 4.68
CA GLU A 110 -12.21 -2.02 5.35
C GLU A 110 -13.57 -1.62 4.76
N ASP A 111 -13.77 -0.34 4.43
CA ASP A 111 -14.99 0.13 3.78
C ASP A 111 -15.16 -0.52 2.41
N PHE A 112 -14.05 -0.68 1.67
CA PHE A 112 -14.07 -1.36 0.38
C PHE A 112 -14.49 -2.84 0.53
N ILE A 113 -13.94 -3.53 1.53
CA ILE A 113 -14.30 -4.93 1.80
C ILE A 113 -15.78 -5.04 2.17
N ASP A 114 -16.29 -4.16 3.01
CA ASP A 114 -17.71 -4.13 3.37
C ASP A 114 -18.60 -3.91 2.14
N LEU A 115 -18.17 -3.05 1.24
CA LEU A 115 -18.89 -2.79 -0.01
C LEU A 115 -18.99 -4.05 -0.88
N LEU A 116 -17.91 -4.83 -0.95
CA LEU A 116 -17.91 -6.09 -1.70
C LEU A 116 -18.86 -7.11 -1.06
N ASP A 117 -18.89 -7.21 0.26
CA ASP A 117 -19.76 -8.15 0.97
C ASP A 117 -21.23 -7.83 0.76
N THR A 118 -21.60 -6.55 0.68
CA THR A 118 -22.99 -6.15 0.46
C THR A 118 -23.45 -6.30 -0.99
N SER A 119 -22.53 -6.41 -1.94
CA SER A 119 -22.88 -6.54 -3.35
C SER A 119 -22.95 -7.99 -3.84
N SER A 120 -22.69 -8.94 -2.95
CA SER A 120 -22.76 -10.37 -3.26
C SER A 120 -24.16 -10.96 -3.03
#